data_0add88351a3bcded8fa3c11d772219a4
#
_entry.id   0add88351a3bcded8fa3c11d772219a4
#
_cell.length_a   1.000
_cell.length_b   1.000
_cell.length_c   1.000
_cell.angle_alpha   90.00
_cell.angle_beta   90.00
_cell.angle_gamma   90.00
#
_symmetry.space_group_name_H-M   'P 1'
#
loop_
_entity.id
_entity.type
_entity.pdbx_description
1 polymer ?
#
loop_
_entity_poly.entity_id
_entity_poly.type
_entity_poly.pdbx_seq_one_letter_code
_entity_poly.pdbx_strand_id
1 'polypeptide(L)'
;MRRLLATIIVVLCAVAVPKAQQTVDAMSIFRVFLKDGQALPSFGESAVVGDRVIYTAVIGDGGARTTLQLVSLAAEQVDLLRTARYAEAMRAAQYGATYGEADYAAITAEVQRTVGELTKIKEPARRLAMAEEAKKRLLSWSEEHYNYRADDVQKLGGMFDEVIAELRAAVGESRFAFDLTAGSPKPALEPLLPVPTLRESASLAIAAARVADQGSDRVALLRAAAAATENAAGAADVGTEAKRLLTSEQTADAVYGALAAVLLTRADAALRRGDVADIADARRQAIERDRQLGSMRPQDLEKLLSSLDAKLEAAKAYRLALDHYAYARRGRLDYERRVRTTMSGFDGLRPVLAAIRDMHGTAYWRLSQTLDRLKAFEADLALIKAPEDLIDVHSTLSSSVHMALEACERRRRAVIVESLPDARDASSAAAGALLLADQARTTLVARLFPPRIEPPRRP
;
A
#
# COMPACT_ATOMS: atom_id res chain seq x y z
N MET A 1 -23.42 -41.79 -21.87
CA MET A 1 -23.56 -41.10 -20.58
C MET A 1 -22.88 -39.73 -20.69
N ARG A 2 -23.68 -38.70 -20.67
CA ARG A 2 -23.40 -37.33 -21.14
C ARG A 2 -22.56 -36.54 -20.10
N ARG A 3 -21.41 -36.08 -20.55
CA ARG A 3 -20.63 -35.06 -19.83
C ARG A 3 -21.17 -33.68 -20.22
N LEU A 4 -21.74 -32.95 -19.28
CA LEU A 4 -22.12 -31.56 -19.42
C LEU A 4 -20.91 -30.69 -19.05
N LEU A 5 -20.30 -30.09 -20.09
CA LEU A 5 -19.38 -28.97 -19.94
C LEU A 5 -20.20 -27.71 -19.68
N ALA A 6 -20.08 -27.15 -18.48
CA ALA A 6 -20.58 -25.82 -18.20
C ALA A 6 -19.53 -24.78 -18.61
N THR A 7 -19.74 -24.17 -19.76
CA THR A 7 -18.95 -23.03 -20.24
C THR A 7 -19.49 -21.76 -19.58
N ILE A 8 -18.74 -21.22 -18.62
CA ILE A 8 -19.02 -19.91 -18.04
C ILE A 8 -18.54 -18.85 -19.02
N ILE A 9 -19.48 -18.27 -19.75
CA ILE A 9 -19.27 -17.07 -20.55
C ILE A 9 -19.30 -15.87 -19.58
N VAL A 10 -18.11 -15.34 -19.24
CA VAL A 10 -17.99 -14.04 -18.58
C VAL A 10 -18.26 -12.98 -19.65
N VAL A 11 -19.48 -12.49 -19.69
CA VAL A 11 -19.85 -11.31 -20.46
C VAL A 11 -19.28 -10.10 -19.74
N LEU A 12 -18.15 -9.60 -20.23
CA LEU A 12 -17.60 -8.32 -19.84
C LEU A 12 -18.53 -7.23 -20.40
N CYS A 13 -19.55 -6.83 -19.63
CA CYS A 13 -20.30 -5.62 -19.90
C CYS A 13 -19.34 -4.43 -19.68
N ALA A 14 -18.73 -3.96 -20.77
CA ALA A 14 -18.16 -2.63 -20.83
C ALA A 14 -19.33 -1.63 -20.66
N VAL A 15 -19.61 -1.27 -19.42
CA VAL A 15 -20.46 -0.13 -19.10
C VAL A 15 -19.68 1.09 -19.57
N ALA A 16 -19.99 1.58 -20.75
CA ALA A 16 -19.62 2.92 -21.17
C ALA A 16 -20.31 3.87 -20.19
N VAL A 17 -19.57 4.27 -19.15
CA VAL A 17 -20.00 5.34 -18.25
C VAL A 17 -20.13 6.57 -19.15
N PRO A 18 -21.34 7.14 -19.36
CA PRO A 18 -21.44 8.40 -20.07
C PRO A 18 -20.58 9.38 -19.29
N LYS A 19 -19.63 10.05 -19.96
CA LYS A 19 -18.95 11.23 -19.41
C LYS A 19 -20.06 12.24 -19.15
N ALA A 20 -20.61 12.21 -17.93
CA ALA A 20 -21.46 13.26 -17.45
C ALA A 20 -20.62 14.54 -17.53
N GLN A 21 -21.01 15.46 -18.40
CA GLN A 21 -20.46 16.81 -18.44
C GLN A 21 -20.88 17.48 -17.13
N GLN A 22 -20.06 17.31 -16.09
CA GLN A 22 -20.25 18.00 -14.83
C GLN A 22 -19.88 19.46 -15.05
N THR A 23 -20.88 20.34 -15.09
CA THR A 23 -20.66 21.76 -14.87
C THR A 23 -20.14 21.90 -13.45
N VAL A 24 -18.89 22.36 -13.32
CA VAL A 24 -18.26 22.57 -12.01
C VAL A 24 -18.89 23.83 -11.40
N ASP A 25 -19.62 23.66 -10.32
CA ASP A 25 -20.18 24.80 -9.58
C ASP A 25 -19.00 25.63 -8.99
N ALA A 26 -19.08 26.95 -9.07
CA ALA A 26 -18.12 27.88 -8.48
C ALA A 26 -17.85 27.59 -7.00
N MET A 27 -18.88 27.14 -6.28
CA MET A 27 -18.81 26.77 -4.86
C MET A 27 -18.04 25.47 -4.60
N SER A 28 -17.67 24.70 -5.61
CA SER A 28 -16.86 23.47 -5.45
C SER A 28 -15.38 23.67 -5.81
N ILE A 29 -14.98 24.88 -6.19
CA ILE A 29 -13.58 25.19 -6.56
C ILE A 29 -12.83 25.74 -5.35
N PHE A 30 -12.09 24.85 -4.69
CA PHE A 30 -11.12 25.18 -3.65
C PHE A 30 -9.80 25.67 -4.25
N ARG A 31 -8.84 26.07 -3.42
CA ARG A 31 -7.50 26.49 -3.85
C ARG A 31 -6.42 25.79 -3.04
N VAL A 32 -5.38 25.35 -3.73
CA VAL A 32 -4.12 24.90 -3.13
C VAL A 32 -3.09 25.99 -3.39
N PHE A 33 -2.57 26.59 -2.33
CA PHE A 33 -1.59 27.67 -2.43
C PHE A 33 -0.18 27.11 -2.45
N LEU A 34 0.60 27.48 -3.45
CA LEU A 34 2.02 27.21 -3.51
C LEU A 34 2.80 28.27 -2.71
N LYS A 35 4.00 27.93 -2.26
CA LYS A 35 4.89 28.86 -1.55
C LYS A 35 5.35 30.06 -2.40
N ASP A 36 5.31 29.93 -3.73
CA ASP A 36 5.56 31.03 -4.67
C ASP A 36 4.38 32.00 -4.82
N GLY A 37 3.27 31.76 -4.11
CA GLY A 37 2.08 32.59 -4.11
C GLY A 37 1.00 32.21 -5.13
N GLN A 38 1.24 31.20 -5.97
CA GLN A 38 0.25 30.72 -6.93
C GLN A 38 -0.88 29.97 -6.23
N ALA A 39 -2.12 30.12 -6.72
CA ALA A 39 -3.32 29.52 -6.15
C ALA A 39 -3.94 28.53 -7.16
N LEU A 40 -3.58 27.25 -7.04
CA LEU A 40 -4.04 26.18 -7.94
C LEU A 40 -5.51 25.85 -7.69
N PRO A 41 -6.38 25.81 -8.73
CA PRO A 41 -7.78 25.43 -8.56
C PRO A 41 -7.91 23.94 -8.30
N SER A 42 -8.68 23.58 -7.25
CA SER A 42 -8.97 22.21 -6.85
C SER A 42 -10.46 21.95 -6.86
N PHE A 43 -10.91 20.87 -7.43
CA PHE A 43 -12.27 20.37 -7.24
C PHE A 43 -12.37 19.68 -5.89
N GLY A 44 -13.01 20.32 -4.94
CA GLY A 44 -13.03 19.88 -3.55
C GLY A 44 -11.73 20.20 -2.78
N GLU A 45 -11.70 19.77 -1.54
CA GLU A 45 -10.57 19.98 -0.63
C GLU A 45 -9.38 19.10 -1.00
N SER A 46 -8.19 19.60 -0.75
CA SER A 46 -6.96 18.81 -0.85
C SER A 46 -6.76 17.96 0.40
N ALA A 47 -6.10 16.81 0.24
CA ALA A 47 -5.73 15.93 1.32
C ALA A 47 -4.21 15.91 1.51
N VAL A 48 -3.75 15.90 2.77
CA VAL A 48 -2.33 15.71 3.12
C VAL A 48 -2.12 14.23 3.47
N VAL A 49 -1.26 13.56 2.73
CA VAL A 49 -0.95 12.14 2.91
C VAL A 49 0.58 11.97 3.02
N GLY A 50 1.07 11.79 4.22
CA GLY A 50 2.52 11.76 4.50
C GLY A 50 3.17 13.11 4.16
N ASP A 51 4.14 13.07 3.27
CA ASP A 51 4.87 14.24 2.75
C ASP A 51 4.26 14.85 1.47
N ARG A 52 3.02 14.47 1.12
CA ARG A 52 2.36 14.86 -0.12
C ARG A 52 1.03 15.54 0.10
N VAL A 53 0.70 16.47 -0.78
CA VAL A 53 -0.61 17.09 -0.92
C VAL A 53 -1.26 16.55 -2.18
N ILE A 54 -2.41 15.91 -2.03
CA ILE A 54 -3.19 15.35 -3.14
C ILE A 54 -4.39 16.24 -3.36
N TYR A 55 -4.61 16.67 -4.61
CA TYR A 55 -5.74 17.51 -4.98
C TYR A 55 -6.21 17.19 -6.39
N THR A 56 -7.45 17.58 -6.72
CA THR A 56 -8.01 17.41 -8.06
C THR A 56 -7.95 18.73 -8.83
N ALA A 57 -6.97 18.86 -9.71
CA ALA A 57 -6.82 20.06 -10.53
C ALA A 57 -8.01 20.24 -11.48
N VAL A 58 -8.52 21.49 -11.54
CA VAL A 58 -9.58 21.90 -12.46
C VAL A 58 -8.94 22.65 -13.63
N ILE A 59 -9.05 22.11 -14.83
CA ILE A 59 -8.46 22.67 -16.03
C ILE A 59 -9.57 22.95 -17.04
N GLY A 60 -9.88 24.22 -17.25
CA GLY A 60 -11.00 24.67 -18.07
C GLY A 60 -11.70 25.89 -17.46
N ASP A 61 -12.86 26.21 -18.00
CA ASP A 61 -13.68 27.38 -17.61
C ASP A 61 -14.88 27.02 -16.72
N GLY A 62 -14.93 25.79 -16.19
CA GLY A 62 -16.08 25.27 -15.43
C GLY A 62 -17.19 24.70 -16.31
N GLY A 63 -17.11 24.83 -17.63
CA GLY A 63 -18.10 24.33 -18.58
C GLY A 63 -17.82 22.93 -19.10
N ALA A 64 -18.44 22.60 -20.23
CA ALA A 64 -18.39 21.26 -20.86
C ALA A 64 -16.98 20.76 -21.25
N ARG A 65 -15.99 21.62 -21.28
CA ARG A 65 -14.58 21.28 -21.61
C ARG A 65 -13.67 21.26 -20.39
N THR A 66 -14.21 21.24 -19.19
CA THR A 66 -13.42 21.18 -17.97
C THR A 66 -12.91 19.76 -17.76
N THR A 67 -11.60 19.63 -17.56
CA THR A 67 -10.94 18.37 -17.23
C THR A 67 -10.54 18.38 -15.76
N LEU A 68 -10.84 17.30 -15.06
CA LEU A 68 -10.42 17.04 -13.68
C LEU A 68 -9.24 16.08 -13.69
N GLN A 69 -8.13 16.47 -13.05
CA GLN A 69 -6.92 15.66 -12.97
C GLN A 69 -6.46 15.53 -11.52
N LEU A 70 -6.36 14.32 -11.03
CA LEU A 70 -5.76 14.06 -9.72
C LEU A 70 -4.26 14.30 -9.79
N VAL A 71 -3.72 15.10 -8.85
CA VAL A 71 -2.33 15.54 -8.83
C VAL A 71 -1.77 15.40 -7.43
N SER A 72 -0.50 14.99 -7.35
CA SER A 72 0.27 14.88 -6.10
C SER A 72 1.43 15.86 -6.13
N LEU A 73 1.51 16.74 -5.12
CA LEU A 73 2.60 17.69 -4.91
C LEU A 73 3.36 17.37 -3.63
N ALA A 74 4.65 17.69 -3.57
CA ALA A 74 5.38 17.64 -2.32
C ALA A 74 4.82 18.68 -1.34
N ALA A 75 4.58 18.31 -0.09
CA ALA A 75 4.03 19.21 0.92
C ALA A 75 4.94 20.43 1.17
N GLU A 76 6.25 20.28 0.94
CA GLU A 76 7.22 21.37 1.03
C GLU A 76 7.01 22.50 0.00
N GLN A 77 6.32 22.23 -1.12
CA GLN A 77 5.99 23.21 -2.16
C GLN A 77 4.69 23.97 -1.85
N VAL A 78 3.87 23.47 -0.92
CA VAL A 78 2.54 23.99 -0.61
C VAL A 78 2.56 24.82 0.67
N ASP A 79 1.88 25.97 0.66
CA ASP A 79 1.51 26.72 1.86
C ASP A 79 0.27 26.06 2.50
N LEU A 80 0.53 25.07 3.35
CA LEU A 80 -0.51 24.29 4.02
C LEU A 80 -1.42 25.16 4.89
N LEU A 81 -0.85 26.17 5.56
CA LEU A 81 -1.61 27.03 6.46
C LEU A 81 -2.62 27.90 5.68
N ARG A 82 -2.18 28.52 4.61
CA ARG A 82 -3.04 29.32 3.75
C ARG A 82 -4.08 28.48 3.02
N THR A 83 -3.67 27.31 2.55
CA THR A 83 -4.58 26.32 1.93
C THR A 83 -5.70 25.91 2.88
N ALA A 84 -5.36 25.60 4.15
CA ALA A 84 -6.35 25.24 5.18
C ALA A 84 -7.30 26.42 5.52
N ARG A 85 -6.77 27.64 5.65
CA ARG A 85 -7.58 28.84 5.89
C ARG A 85 -8.56 29.11 4.74
N TYR A 86 -8.12 28.94 3.51
CA TYR A 86 -8.98 29.09 2.34
C TYR A 86 -10.07 28.01 2.30
N ALA A 87 -9.73 26.76 2.64
CA ALA A 87 -10.71 25.68 2.73
C ALA A 87 -11.77 25.97 3.82
N GLU A 88 -11.38 26.55 4.95
CA GLU A 88 -12.31 27.01 5.98
C GLU A 88 -13.23 28.11 5.46
N ALA A 89 -12.70 29.11 4.76
CA ALA A 89 -13.47 30.19 4.15
C ALA A 89 -14.47 29.64 3.11
N MET A 90 -14.08 28.67 2.30
CA MET A 90 -14.96 28.01 1.33
C MET A 90 -16.08 27.24 2.01
N ARG A 91 -15.78 26.47 3.07
CA ARG A 91 -16.82 25.78 3.88
C ARG A 91 -17.82 26.75 4.50
N ALA A 92 -17.30 27.86 5.05
CA ALA A 92 -18.17 28.90 5.61
C ALA A 92 -19.10 29.50 4.54
N ALA A 93 -18.58 29.78 3.35
CA ALA A 93 -19.38 30.30 2.24
C ALA A 93 -20.41 29.27 1.74
N GLN A 94 -20.02 28.01 1.58
CA GLN A 94 -20.96 26.93 1.21
C GLN A 94 -22.06 26.75 2.25
N TYR A 95 -21.71 26.75 3.55
CA TYR A 95 -22.66 26.67 4.63
C TYR A 95 -23.65 27.86 4.58
N GLY A 96 -23.13 29.10 4.45
CA GLY A 96 -23.97 30.28 4.35
C GLY A 96 -24.94 30.28 3.17
N ALA A 97 -24.50 29.73 2.02
CA ALA A 97 -25.33 29.62 0.81
C ALA A 97 -26.40 28.51 0.88
N THR A 98 -26.18 27.47 1.65
CA THR A 98 -27.06 26.28 1.65
C THR A 98 -27.92 26.16 2.91
N TYR A 99 -27.32 26.24 4.09
CA TYR A 99 -27.96 25.92 5.37
C TYR A 99 -28.07 27.13 6.30
N GLY A 100 -27.16 28.10 6.19
CA GLY A 100 -26.97 29.16 7.17
C GLY A 100 -28.23 29.92 7.51
N GLU A 101 -29.08 30.28 6.53
CA GLU A 101 -30.31 31.03 6.76
C GLU A 101 -31.37 30.19 7.48
N ALA A 102 -31.52 28.91 7.12
CA ALA A 102 -32.46 28.02 7.74
C ALA A 102 -32.10 27.74 9.22
N ASP A 103 -30.80 27.51 9.47
CA ASP A 103 -30.30 27.24 10.82
C ASP A 103 -30.35 28.50 11.69
N TYR A 104 -30.07 29.68 11.11
CA TYR A 104 -30.22 30.95 11.81
C TYR A 104 -31.70 31.22 12.18
N ALA A 105 -32.64 30.94 11.29
CA ALA A 105 -34.07 31.06 11.58
C ALA A 105 -34.49 30.09 12.69
N ALA A 106 -33.94 28.86 12.72
CA ALA A 106 -34.23 27.87 13.75
C ALA A 106 -33.73 28.31 15.14
N ILE A 107 -32.48 28.78 15.25
CA ILE A 107 -31.95 29.27 16.54
C ILE A 107 -32.69 30.54 17.00
N THR A 108 -33.01 31.45 16.08
CA THR A 108 -33.79 32.65 16.41
C THR A 108 -35.19 32.29 16.96
N ALA A 109 -35.87 31.32 16.37
CA ALA A 109 -37.15 30.81 16.86
C ALA A 109 -37.02 30.12 18.24
N GLU A 110 -35.90 29.43 18.51
CA GLU A 110 -35.61 28.88 19.84
C GLU A 110 -35.40 29.98 20.86
N VAL A 111 -34.64 31.01 20.54
CA VAL A 111 -34.45 32.19 21.40
C VAL A 111 -35.79 32.84 21.74
N GLN A 112 -36.66 33.07 20.76
CA GLN A 112 -38.00 33.65 20.97
C GLN A 112 -38.87 32.78 21.90
N ARG A 113 -38.86 31.48 21.73
CA ARG A 113 -39.54 30.53 22.60
C ARG A 113 -39.02 30.62 24.02
N THR A 114 -37.72 30.63 24.20
CA THR A 114 -37.04 30.69 25.51
C THR A 114 -37.40 32.01 26.23
N VAL A 115 -37.38 33.14 25.53
CA VAL A 115 -37.81 34.43 26.08
C VAL A 115 -39.30 34.38 26.52
N GLY A 116 -40.16 33.74 25.71
CA GLY A 116 -41.56 33.55 26.06
C GLY A 116 -41.77 32.62 27.29
N GLU A 117 -40.89 31.64 27.49
CA GLU A 117 -40.92 30.79 28.66
C GLU A 117 -40.40 31.49 29.92
N LEU A 118 -39.34 32.30 29.81
CA LEU A 118 -38.82 33.11 30.90
C LEU A 118 -39.89 33.99 31.55
N THR A 119 -40.80 34.54 30.75
CA THR A 119 -41.92 35.37 31.30
C THR A 119 -42.93 34.59 32.15
N LYS A 120 -43.01 33.26 31.96
CA LYS A 120 -43.96 32.39 32.69
C LYS A 120 -43.41 31.87 34.03
N ILE A 121 -42.10 31.89 34.21
CA ILE A 121 -41.43 31.41 35.42
C ILE A 121 -41.46 32.49 36.47
N LYS A 122 -42.00 32.18 37.65
CA LYS A 122 -42.10 33.15 38.77
C LYS A 122 -40.84 33.25 39.61
N GLU A 123 -40.05 32.19 39.66
CA GLU A 123 -38.83 32.11 40.48
C GLU A 123 -37.62 32.78 39.80
N PRO A 124 -37.05 33.85 40.38
CA PRO A 124 -35.98 34.61 39.74
C PRO A 124 -34.71 33.80 39.49
N ALA A 125 -34.30 32.93 40.43
CA ALA A 125 -33.10 32.09 40.29
C ALA A 125 -33.22 31.10 39.11
N ARG A 126 -34.42 30.51 38.91
CA ARG A 126 -34.64 29.60 37.79
C ARG A 126 -34.68 30.33 36.43
N ARG A 127 -35.26 31.56 36.45
CA ARG A 127 -35.21 32.44 35.24
C ARG A 127 -33.77 32.77 34.88
N LEU A 128 -32.93 33.10 35.86
CA LEU A 128 -31.53 33.45 35.68
C LEU A 128 -30.76 32.28 35.03
N ALA A 129 -30.85 31.10 35.63
CA ALA A 129 -30.20 29.90 35.08
C ALA A 129 -30.60 29.58 33.64
N MET A 130 -31.90 29.75 33.32
CA MET A 130 -32.42 29.52 31.98
C MET A 130 -31.92 30.57 30.97
N ALA A 131 -31.84 31.84 31.40
CA ALA A 131 -31.33 32.92 30.53
C ALA A 131 -29.84 32.76 30.25
N GLU A 132 -29.03 32.38 31.26
CA GLU A 132 -27.61 32.10 31.11
C GLU A 132 -27.33 30.93 30.17
N GLU A 133 -28.09 29.83 30.31
CA GLU A 133 -27.99 28.68 29.44
C GLU A 133 -28.36 29.02 27.99
N ALA A 134 -29.44 29.79 27.79
CA ALA A 134 -29.85 30.24 26.46
C ALA A 134 -28.81 31.12 25.78
N LYS A 135 -28.21 32.06 26.52
CA LYS A 135 -27.13 32.90 26.04
C LYS A 135 -25.91 32.04 25.62
N LYS A 136 -25.50 31.12 26.51
CA LYS A 136 -24.39 30.22 26.23
C LYS A 136 -24.62 29.42 24.95
N ARG A 137 -25.80 28.83 24.79
CA ARG A 137 -26.17 28.06 23.61
C ARG A 137 -26.20 28.93 22.32
N LEU A 138 -26.69 30.14 22.41
CA LEU A 138 -26.67 31.09 21.28
C LEU A 138 -25.28 31.44 20.84
N LEU A 139 -24.36 31.67 21.78
CA LEU A 139 -22.97 32.00 21.46
C LEU A 139 -22.22 30.79 20.90
N SER A 140 -22.39 29.59 21.50
CA SER A 140 -21.77 28.35 20.95
C SER A 140 -22.28 28.01 19.56
N TRP A 141 -23.56 28.24 19.29
CA TRP A 141 -24.11 28.06 17.94
C TRP A 141 -23.35 28.85 16.88
N SER A 142 -23.07 30.14 17.12
CA SER A 142 -22.31 30.95 16.17
C SER A 142 -20.93 30.36 15.87
N GLU A 143 -20.24 29.87 16.90
CA GLU A 143 -18.93 29.25 16.77
C GLU A 143 -18.95 27.94 15.98
N GLU A 144 -19.97 27.12 16.19
CA GLU A 144 -20.18 25.83 15.51
C GLU A 144 -20.62 26.00 14.05
N HIS A 145 -21.19 27.19 13.71
CA HIS A 145 -21.74 27.50 12.38
C HIS A 145 -20.92 28.55 11.62
N TYR A 146 -19.60 28.46 11.69
CA TYR A 146 -18.64 29.32 10.97
C TYR A 146 -18.81 30.84 11.22
N ASN A 147 -19.35 31.23 12.37
CA ASN A 147 -19.72 32.61 12.70
C ASN A 147 -20.73 33.25 11.71
N TYR A 148 -21.61 32.42 11.13
CA TYR A 148 -22.66 32.93 10.27
C TYR A 148 -23.54 33.92 11.02
N ARG A 149 -23.74 35.12 10.45
CA ARG A 149 -24.45 36.26 11.10
C ARG A 149 -23.96 36.55 12.52
N ALA A 150 -22.66 36.49 12.76
CA ALA A 150 -22.07 36.69 14.09
C ALA A 150 -22.51 38.02 14.74
N ASP A 151 -22.60 39.10 13.97
CA ASP A 151 -23.03 40.42 14.46
C ASP A 151 -24.47 40.37 14.99
N ASP A 152 -25.36 39.66 14.31
CA ASP A 152 -26.77 39.52 14.76
C ASP A 152 -26.88 38.63 15.98
N VAL A 153 -26.13 37.55 16.03
CA VAL A 153 -26.01 36.66 17.19
C VAL A 153 -25.46 37.42 18.39
N GLN A 154 -24.46 38.27 18.18
CA GLN A 154 -23.90 39.09 19.27
C GLN A 154 -24.89 40.14 19.78
N LYS A 155 -25.71 40.75 18.93
CA LYS A 155 -26.81 41.64 19.34
C LYS A 155 -27.83 40.89 20.19
N LEU A 156 -28.27 39.70 19.77
CA LEU A 156 -29.15 38.86 20.53
C LEU A 156 -28.55 38.47 21.88
N GLY A 157 -27.23 38.14 21.91
CA GLY A 157 -26.48 37.90 23.14
C GLY A 157 -26.48 39.07 24.11
N GLY A 158 -26.34 40.32 23.59
CA GLY A 158 -26.42 41.56 24.35
C GLY A 158 -27.79 41.77 24.98
N MET A 159 -28.89 41.43 24.30
CA MET A 159 -30.21 41.44 24.90
C MET A 159 -30.35 40.46 26.07
N PHE A 160 -29.74 39.31 26.01
CA PHE A 160 -29.67 38.38 27.16
C PHE A 160 -28.86 38.95 28.31
N ASP A 161 -27.79 39.70 28.04
CA ASP A 161 -26.97 40.36 29.07
C ASP A 161 -27.79 41.32 29.91
N GLU A 162 -28.65 42.14 29.27
CA GLU A 162 -29.57 43.04 29.98
C GLU A 162 -30.53 42.28 30.86
N VAL A 163 -31.16 41.21 30.36
CA VAL A 163 -32.09 40.37 31.12
C VAL A 163 -31.39 39.65 32.29
N ILE A 164 -30.19 39.13 32.06
CA ILE A 164 -29.36 38.47 33.07
C ILE A 164 -29.00 39.45 34.19
N ALA A 165 -28.58 40.68 33.84
CA ALA A 165 -28.25 41.70 34.80
C ALA A 165 -29.41 42.08 35.70
N GLU A 166 -30.61 42.23 35.15
CA GLU A 166 -31.85 42.48 35.92
C GLU A 166 -32.18 41.30 36.85
N LEU A 167 -32.07 40.08 36.38
CA LEU A 167 -32.34 38.88 37.16
C LEU A 167 -31.35 38.64 38.29
N ARG A 168 -30.05 38.90 38.07
CA ARG A 168 -29.02 38.86 39.10
C ARG A 168 -29.29 39.88 40.22
N ALA A 169 -29.68 41.08 39.86
CA ALA A 169 -30.08 42.09 40.82
C ALA A 169 -31.29 41.65 41.64
N ALA A 170 -32.29 41.00 41.03
CA ALA A 170 -33.48 40.46 41.69
C ALA A 170 -33.19 39.28 42.63
N VAL A 171 -32.15 38.49 42.41
CA VAL A 171 -31.69 37.38 43.25
C VAL A 171 -30.75 37.85 44.38
N GLY A 172 -30.32 39.13 44.35
CA GLY A 172 -29.41 39.69 45.36
C GLY A 172 -27.93 39.37 45.11
N GLU A 173 -27.58 38.90 43.94
CA GLU A 173 -26.21 38.70 43.53
C GLU A 173 -25.58 40.03 43.09
N SER A 174 -25.00 40.77 44.02
CA SER A 174 -24.36 42.08 43.73
C SER A 174 -22.93 41.96 43.15
N ARG A 175 -22.50 40.78 42.73
CA ARG A 175 -21.22 40.60 42.08
C ARG A 175 -21.31 41.01 40.60
N PHE A 176 -20.81 42.20 40.27
CA PHE A 176 -20.44 42.56 38.91
C PHE A 176 -19.29 41.63 38.46
N ALA A 177 -19.60 40.45 38.01
CA ALA A 177 -18.63 39.66 37.24
C ALA A 177 -18.61 40.29 35.83
N PHE A 178 -17.72 41.22 35.62
CA PHE A 178 -17.31 41.58 34.26
C PHE A 178 -16.59 40.34 33.72
N ASP A 179 -17.33 39.51 33.00
CA ASP A 179 -16.76 38.45 32.20
C ASP A 179 -16.11 39.11 30.99
N LEU A 180 -14.89 39.66 31.19
CA LEU A 180 -14.02 40.14 30.12
C LEU A 180 -13.44 38.94 29.37
N THR A 181 -14.28 38.03 28.93
CA THR A 181 -13.93 37.16 27.82
C THR A 181 -13.94 38.00 26.56
N ALA A 182 -12.93 38.87 26.43
CA ALA A 182 -12.50 39.37 25.13
C ALA A 182 -12.12 38.11 24.35
N GLY A 183 -13.06 37.51 23.63
CA GLY A 183 -12.77 36.47 22.68
C GLY A 183 -11.61 36.94 21.82
N SER A 184 -10.51 36.23 21.78
CA SER A 184 -9.42 36.54 20.87
C SER A 184 -10.02 36.74 19.48
N PRO A 185 -9.79 37.87 18.82
CA PRO A 185 -10.39 38.11 17.50
C PRO A 185 -9.99 36.93 16.62
N LYS A 186 -10.98 36.16 16.16
CA LYS A 186 -10.71 35.08 15.21
C LYS A 186 -10.06 35.70 13.98
N PRO A 187 -8.99 35.14 13.42
CA PRO A 187 -8.38 35.64 12.21
C PRO A 187 -9.44 35.76 11.12
N ALA A 188 -9.44 36.85 10.41
CA ALA A 188 -10.36 37.04 9.28
C ALA A 188 -10.25 35.88 8.29
N LEU A 189 -11.38 35.41 7.78
CA LEU A 189 -11.39 34.35 6.76
C LEU A 189 -10.61 34.83 5.53
N GLU A 190 -9.90 33.92 4.88
CA GLU A 190 -9.18 34.20 3.63
C GLU A 190 -10.19 34.65 2.56
N PRO A 191 -9.93 35.74 1.83
CA PRO A 191 -10.86 36.19 0.81
C PRO A 191 -10.99 35.17 -0.33
N LEU A 192 -12.23 34.90 -0.75
CA LEU A 192 -12.50 33.94 -1.82
C LEU A 192 -12.06 34.50 -3.17
N LEU A 193 -11.32 33.67 -3.91
CA LEU A 193 -10.88 33.99 -5.26
C LEU A 193 -11.98 33.64 -6.28
N PRO A 194 -12.12 34.45 -7.36
CA PRO A 194 -13.06 34.13 -8.44
C PRO A 194 -12.70 32.79 -9.14
N VAL A 195 -13.68 32.26 -9.86
CA VAL A 195 -13.43 31.12 -10.76
C VAL A 195 -12.40 31.50 -11.80
N PRO A 196 -11.34 30.75 -12.02
CA PRO A 196 -10.33 31.08 -13.00
C PRO A 196 -10.90 31.05 -14.42
N THR A 197 -10.48 32.00 -15.24
CA THR A 197 -10.72 31.96 -16.69
C THR A 197 -10.01 30.73 -17.30
N LEU A 198 -10.41 30.34 -18.50
CA LEU A 198 -9.75 29.25 -19.24
C LEU A 198 -8.24 29.48 -19.38
N ARG A 199 -7.82 30.70 -19.71
CA ARG A 199 -6.41 31.09 -19.82
C ARG A 199 -5.67 30.93 -18.49
N GLU A 200 -6.25 31.47 -17.42
CA GLU A 200 -5.67 31.33 -16.07
C GLU A 200 -5.59 29.89 -15.61
N SER A 201 -6.65 29.11 -15.78
CA SER A 201 -6.71 27.71 -15.44
C SER A 201 -5.64 26.89 -16.17
N ALA A 202 -5.46 27.11 -17.47
CA ALA A 202 -4.41 26.46 -18.25
C ALA A 202 -3.01 26.89 -17.83
N SER A 203 -2.79 28.19 -17.52
CA SER A 203 -1.52 28.69 -16.97
C SER A 203 -1.20 28.06 -15.61
N LEU A 204 -2.20 27.94 -14.73
CA LEU A 204 -2.05 27.32 -13.42
C LEU A 204 -1.80 25.81 -13.54
N ALA A 205 -2.37 25.14 -14.54
CA ALA A 205 -2.05 23.74 -14.83
C ALA A 205 -0.58 23.55 -15.28
N ILE A 206 -0.05 24.47 -16.08
CA ILE A 206 1.38 24.49 -16.44
C ILE A 206 2.24 24.73 -15.18
N ALA A 207 1.85 25.65 -14.32
CA ALA A 207 2.54 25.90 -13.06
C ALA A 207 2.53 24.68 -12.14
N ALA A 208 1.37 24.02 -12.00
CA ALA A 208 1.25 22.77 -11.26
C ALA A 208 2.14 21.66 -11.86
N ALA A 209 2.22 21.56 -13.19
CA ALA A 209 3.10 20.59 -13.85
C ALA A 209 4.59 20.83 -13.54
N ARG A 210 5.03 22.08 -13.34
CA ARG A 210 6.42 22.41 -13.00
C ARG A 210 6.81 21.95 -11.59
N VAL A 211 5.86 21.87 -10.67
CA VAL A 211 6.07 21.48 -9.27
C VAL A 211 5.60 20.07 -8.96
N ALA A 212 4.91 19.39 -9.90
CA ALA A 212 4.47 18.03 -9.73
C ALA A 212 5.67 17.06 -9.74
N ASP A 213 5.74 16.20 -8.73
CA ASP A 213 6.85 15.25 -8.57
C ASP A 213 6.82 14.14 -9.62
N GLN A 214 5.64 13.63 -9.94
CA GLN A 214 5.51 12.49 -10.85
C GLN A 214 5.46 12.95 -12.31
N GLY A 215 6.24 12.30 -13.17
CA GLY A 215 6.23 12.56 -14.61
C GLY A 215 4.85 12.33 -15.25
N SER A 216 4.12 11.32 -14.78
CA SER A 216 2.74 11.05 -15.20
C SER A 216 1.81 12.23 -14.96
N ASP A 217 1.91 12.87 -13.79
CA ASP A 217 1.08 14.02 -13.42
C ASP A 217 1.44 15.25 -14.26
N ARG A 218 2.75 15.48 -14.50
CA ARG A 218 3.23 16.56 -15.39
C ARG A 218 2.68 16.39 -16.80
N VAL A 219 2.80 15.19 -17.36
CA VAL A 219 2.26 14.88 -18.72
C VAL A 219 0.73 15.02 -18.76
N ALA A 220 0.02 14.57 -17.72
CA ALA A 220 -1.44 14.68 -17.67
C ALA A 220 -1.91 16.13 -17.60
N LEU A 221 -1.31 16.95 -16.73
CA LEU A 221 -1.61 18.37 -16.60
C LEU A 221 -1.32 19.15 -17.89
N LEU A 222 -0.16 18.93 -18.51
CA LEU A 222 0.22 19.60 -19.76
C LEU A 222 -0.68 19.19 -20.93
N ARG A 223 -1.06 17.91 -21.00
CA ARG A 223 -2.00 17.41 -22.01
C ARG A 223 -3.38 18.05 -21.85
N ALA A 224 -3.87 18.13 -20.60
CA ALA A 224 -5.16 18.73 -20.30
C ALA A 224 -5.16 20.24 -20.61
N ALA A 225 -4.08 20.96 -20.25
CA ALA A 225 -3.93 22.38 -20.59
C ALA A 225 -3.89 22.61 -22.12
N ALA A 226 -3.14 21.79 -22.85
CA ALA A 226 -3.07 21.86 -24.31
C ALA A 226 -4.44 21.57 -24.97
N ALA A 227 -5.18 20.57 -24.48
CA ALA A 227 -6.50 20.23 -25.00
C ALA A 227 -7.55 21.31 -24.69
N ALA A 228 -7.55 21.86 -23.47
CA ALA A 228 -8.49 22.90 -23.08
C ALA A 228 -8.34 24.17 -23.92
N THR A 229 -7.10 24.51 -24.33
CA THR A 229 -6.78 25.72 -25.08
C THR A 229 -6.82 25.56 -26.60
N GLU A 230 -7.04 24.34 -27.14
CA GLU A 230 -6.88 24.03 -28.56
C GLU A 230 -7.71 24.90 -29.52
N ASN A 231 -8.93 25.33 -29.11
CA ASN A 231 -9.82 26.16 -29.93
C ASN A 231 -10.14 27.50 -29.26
N ALA A 232 -9.28 27.96 -28.35
CA ALA A 232 -9.49 29.20 -27.61
C ALA A 232 -8.51 30.28 -28.06
N ALA A 233 -8.95 31.17 -28.94
CA ALA A 233 -8.10 32.26 -29.49
C ALA A 233 -7.43 33.10 -28.40
N GLY A 234 -8.10 33.35 -27.25
CA GLY A 234 -7.56 34.12 -26.14
C GLY A 234 -6.53 33.37 -25.27
N ALA A 235 -6.27 32.09 -25.51
CA ALA A 235 -5.32 31.25 -24.75
C ALA A 235 -4.35 30.47 -25.66
N ALA A 236 -4.21 30.85 -26.92
CA ALA A 236 -3.41 30.12 -27.93
C ALA A 236 -1.90 30.08 -27.57
N ASP A 237 -1.37 31.14 -26.95
CA ASP A 237 0.00 31.20 -26.48
C ASP A 237 0.25 30.22 -25.33
N VAL A 238 -0.68 30.11 -24.37
CA VAL A 238 -0.61 29.14 -23.27
C VAL A 238 -0.71 27.73 -23.82
N GLY A 239 -1.58 27.48 -24.79
CA GLY A 239 -1.69 26.19 -25.48
C GLY A 239 -0.42 25.78 -26.21
N THR A 240 0.27 26.72 -26.84
CA THR A 240 1.56 26.49 -27.52
C THR A 240 2.65 26.12 -26.51
N GLU A 241 2.71 26.83 -25.38
CA GLU A 241 3.66 26.54 -24.31
C GLU A 241 3.37 25.17 -23.68
N ALA A 242 2.09 24.83 -23.41
CA ALA A 242 1.70 23.51 -22.89
C ALA A 242 2.13 22.38 -23.85
N LYS A 243 1.92 22.53 -25.16
CA LYS A 243 2.35 21.55 -26.17
C LYS A 243 3.86 21.39 -26.23
N ARG A 244 4.59 22.50 -26.15
CA ARG A 244 6.07 22.50 -26.11
C ARG A 244 6.59 21.74 -24.90
N LEU A 245 6.09 22.07 -23.71
CA LEU A 245 6.46 21.38 -22.46
C LEU A 245 6.06 19.92 -22.47
N LEU A 246 4.88 19.58 -22.97
CA LEU A 246 4.41 18.20 -23.12
C LEU A 246 5.36 17.36 -23.98
N THR A 247 5.80 17.90 -25.12
CA THR A 247 6.77 17.22 -25.99
C THR A 247 8.11 17.01 -25.27
N SER A 248 8.58 18.02 -24.52
CA SER A 248 9.81 17.91 -23.70
C SER A 248 9.69 16.81 -22.64
N GLU A 249 8.55 16.75 -21.90
CA GLU A 249 8.31 15.75 -20.88
C GLU A 249 8.22 14.33 -21.48
N GLN A 250 7.53 14.17 -22.61
CA GLN A 250 7.44 12.89 -23.32
C GLN A 250 8.82 12.40 -23.83
N THR A 251 9.64 13.34 -24.30
CA THR A 251 11.02 13.00 -24.73
C THR A 251 11.85 12.54 -23.52
N ALA A 252 11.74 13.23 -22.38
CA ALA A 252 12.42 12.84 -21.16
C ALA A 252 11.94 11.44 -20.70
N ASP A 253 10.64 11.15 -20.69
CA ASP A 253 10.08 9.83 -20.36
C ASP A 253 10.66 8.73 -21.26
N ALA A 254 10.71 8.97 -22.56
CA ALA A 254 11.26 8.01 -23.52
C ALA A 254 12.75 7.73 -23.28
N VAL A 255 13.54 8.77 -23.00
CA VAL A 255 14.99 8.63 -22.73
C VAL A 255 15.24 7.87 -21.43
N TYR A 256 14.57 8.25 -20.34
CA TYR A 256 14.73 7.55 -19.04
C TYR A 256 14.17 6.13 -19.09
N GLY A 257 13.06 5.90 -19.80
CA GLY A 257 12.50 4.58 -20.02
C GLY A 257 13.45 3.66 -20.80
N ALA A 258 14.07 4.18 -21.87
CA ALA A 258 15.07 3.44 -22.65
C ALA A 258 16.33 3.14 -21.82
N LEU A 259 16.82 4.11 -21.04
CA LEU A 259 17.95 3.93 -20.12
C LEU A 259 17.66 2.83 -19.11
N ALA A 260 16.50 2.87 -18.46
CA ALA A 260 16.10 1.87 -17.48
C ALA A 260 15.99 0.47 -18.12
N ALA A 261 15.37 0.34 -19.29
CA ALA A 261 15.23 -0.93 -19.99
C ALA A 261 16.58 -1.56 -20.34
N VAL A 262 17.53 -0.76 -20.85
CA VAL A 262 18.88 -1.24 -21.20
C VAL A 262 19.64 -1.69 -19.95
N LEU A 263 19.68 -0.87 -18.90
CA LEU A 263 20.46 -1.17 -17.69
C LEU A 263 19.85 -2.34 -16.89
N LEU A 264 18.52 -2.44 -16.80
CA LEU A 264 17.86 -3.56 -16.13
C LEU A 264 18.05 -4.87 -16.90
N THR A 265 17.98 -4.84 -18.24
CA THR A 265 18.26 -6.03 -19.07
C THR A 265 19.71 -6.51 -18.89
N ARG A 266 20.66 -5.58 -18.87
CA ARG A 266 22.08 -5.88 -18.59
C ARG A 266 22.26 -6.48 -17.19
N ALA A 267 21.63 -5.87 -16.17
CA ALA A 267 21.69 -6.34 -14.80
C ALA A 267 21.06 -7.74 -14.64
N ASP A 268 19.95 -8.06 -15.35
CA ASP A 268 19.36 -9.39 -15.36
C ASP A 268 20.27 -10.45 -15.99
N ALA A 269 20.98 -10.09 -17.05
CA ALA A 269 21.95 -10.97 -17.66
C ALA A 269 23.17 -11.21 -16.74
N ALA A 270 23.65 -10.16 -16.06
CA ALA A 270 24.75 -10.23 -15.10
C ALA A 270 24.34 -11.03 -13.85
N LEU A 271 23.13 -10.84 -13.34
CA LEU A 271 22.60 -11.61 -12.22
C LEU A 271 22.61 -13.12 -12.50
N ARG A 272 22.17 -13.53 -13.70
CA ARG A 272 22.20 -14.97 -14.10
C ARG A 272 23.61 -15.55 -14.13
N ARG A 273 24.64 -14.73 -14.30
CA ARG A 273 26.06 -15.15 -14.27
C ARG A 273 26.70 -14.99 -12.88
N GLY A 274 26.02 -14.34 -11.94
CA GLY A 274 26.60 -13.95 -10.66
C GLY A 274 27.67 -12.85 -10.79
N ASP A 275 27.56 -12.03 -11.83
CA ASP A 275 28.52 -10.96 -12.12
C ASP A 275 28.16 -9.68 -11.37
N VAL A 276 28.65 -9.58 -10.15
CA VAL A 276 28.45 -8.45 -9.26
C VAL A 276 29.04 -7.15 -9.82
N ALA A 277 30.20 -7.25 -10.52
CA ALA A 277 30.88 -6.08 -11.04
C ALA A 277 30.07 -5.42 -12.17
N ASP A 278 29.48 -6.20 -13.07
CA ASP A 278 28.70 -5.71 -14.19
C ASP A 278 27.42 -4.98 -13.73
N ILE A 279 26.78 -5.44 -12.64
CA ILE A 279 25.62 -4.73 -12.04
C ILE A 279 26.06 -3.43 -11.36
N ALA A 280 27.20 -3.44 -10.66
CA ALA A 280 27.74 -2.24 -10.04
C ALA A 280 28.12 -1.18 -11.08
N ASP A 281 28.62 -1.62 -12.24
CA ASP A 281 28.88 -0.73 -13.38
C ASP A 281 27.61 -0.16 -13.98
N ALA A 282 26.58 -0.97 -14.15
CA ALA A 282 25.27 -0.51 -14.63
C ALA A 282 24.70 0.57 -13.69
N ARG A 283 24.86 0.39 -12.37
CA ARG A 283 24.45 1.39 -11.37
C ARG A 283 25.23 2.72 -11.52
N ARG A 284 26.56 2.65 -11.67
CA ARG A 284 27.37 3.86 -11.91
C ARG A 284 26.96 4.57 -13.19
N GLN A 285 26.70 3.80 -14.24
CA GLN A 285 26.25 4.32 -15.52
C GLN A 285 24.90 5.02 -15.43
N ALA A 286 23.95 4.50 -14.61
CA ALA A 286 22.66 5.16 -14.37
C ALA A 286 22.86 6.57 -13.79
N ILE A 287 23.70 6.72 -12.78
CA ILE A 287 23.99 8.01 -12.13
C ILE A 287 24.68 8.97 -13.11
N GLU A 288 25.65 8.50 -13.85
CA GLU A 288 26.39 9.34 -14.79
C GLU A 288 25.51 9.81 -15.96
N ARG A 289 24.65 8.93 -16.47
CA ARG A 289 23.70 9.29 -17.52
C ARG A 289 22.64 10.28 -17.03
N ASP A 290 22.14 10.11 -15.81
CA ASP A 290 21.22 11.09 -15.21
C ASP A 290 21.87 12.48 -15.09
N ARG A 291 23.13 12.54 -14.64
CA ARG A 291 23.89 13.80 -14.58
C ARG A 291 24.01 14.47 -15.95
N GLN A 292 24.32 13.67 -17.00
CA GLN A 292 24.40 14.16 -18.38
C GLN A 292 23.05 14.66 -18.91
N LEU A 293 21.94 14.06 -18.44
CA LEU A 293 20.58 14.47 -18.78
C LEU A 293 20.07 15.65 -17.93
N GLY A 294 20.89 16.19 -17.01
CA GLY A 294 20.53 17.31 -16.16
C GLY A 294 19.62 16.97 -14.96
N SER A 295 19.63 15.70 -14.53
CA SER A 295 18.86 15.22 -13.35
C SER A 295 17.39 15.59 -13.39
N MET A 296 16.76 15.49 -14.56
CA MET A 296 15.36 15.91 -14.78
C MET A 296 14.32 14.98 -14.13
N ARG A 297 14.72 13.76 -13.75
CA ARG A 297 13.81 12.71 -13.26
C ARG A 297 14.33 12.01 -12.01
N PRO A 298 14.48 12.72 -10.88
CA PRO A 298 15.10 12.15 -9.67
C PRO A 298 14.36 10.90 -9.16
N GLN A 299 13.03 10.88 -9.23
CA GLN A 299 12.24 9.72 -8.78
C GLN A 299 12.38 8.49 -9.68
N ASP A 300 12.49 8.69 -11.00
CA ASP A 300 12.67 7.58 -11.93
C ASP A 300 14.09 7.01 -11.81
N LEU A 301 15.08 7.87 -11.57
CA LEU A 301 16.44 7.44 -11.22
C LEU A 301 16.44 6.63 -9.91
N GLU A 302 15.77 7.11 -8.86
CA GLU A 302 15.70 6.42 -7.56
C GLU A 302 15.08 5.02 -7.70
N LYS A 303 13.97 4.90 -8.45
CA LYS A 303 13.35 3.60 -8.77
C LYS A 303 14.30 2.67 -9.52
N LEU A 304 15.04 3.22 -10.49
CA LEU A 304 16.04 2.46 -11.25
C LEU A 304 17.18 1.99 -10.34
N LEU A 305 17.73 2.89 -9.51
CA LEU A 305 18.80 2.55 -8.57
C LEU A 305 18.36 1.52 -7.55
N SER A 306 17.17 1.67 -6.96
CA SER A 306 16.60 0.68 -6.04
C SER A 306 16.46 -0.70 -6.69
N SER A 307 16.01 -0.75 -7.95
CA SER A 307 15.93 -2.01 -8.71
C SER A 307 17.29 -2.62 -8.99
N LEU A 308 18.29 -1.81 -9.31
CA LEU A 308 19.67 -2.26 -9.54
C LEU A 308 20.34 -2.73 -8.24
N ASP A 309 20.10 -2.04 -7.12
CA ASP A 309 20.63 -2.41 -5.80
C ASP A 309 20.02 -3.75 -5.34
N ALA A 310 18.73 -3.98 -5.54
CA ALA A 310 18.11 -5.28 -5.25
C ALA A 310 18.74 -6.41 -6.08
N LYS A 311 19.02 -6.17 -7.37
CA LYS A 311 19.68 -7.15 -8.24
C LYS A 311 21.15 -7.35 -7.84
N LEU A 312 21.83 -6.33 -7.37
CA LEU A 312 23.21 -6.40 -6.88
C LEU A 312 23.29 -7.30 -5.64
N GLU A 313 22.40 -7.12 -4.67
CA GLU A 313 22.34 -7.97 -3.48
C GLU A 313 21.99 -9.44 -3.84
N ALA A 314 21.03 -9.64 -4.75
CA ALA A 314 20.72 -10.98 -5.25
C ALA A 314 21.94 -11.64 -5.97
N ALA A 315 22.71 -10.88 -6.73
CA ALA A 315 23.91 -11.38 -7.40
C ALA A 315 25.03 -11.74 -6.41
N LYS A 316 25.21 -10.94 -5.35
CA LYS A 316 26.16 -11.24 -4.26
C LYS A 316 25.78 -12.55 -3.55
N ALA A 317 24.50 -12.70 -3.18
CA ALA A 317 23.99 -13.93 -2.56
C ALA A 317 24.17 -15.15 -3.47
N TYR A 318 23.86 -14.99 -4.77
CA TYR A 318 24.02 -16.06 -5.74
C TYR A 318 25.50 -16.43 -5.95
N ARG A 319 26.40 -15.46 -6.04
CA ARG A 319 27.84 -15.69 -6.14
C ARG A 319 28.36 -16.45 -4.93
N LEU A 320 27.99 -16.02 -3.73
CA LEU A 320 28.35 -16.71 -2.49
C LEU A 320 27.86 -18.16 -2.49
N ALA A 321 26.62 -18.40 -2.94
CA ALA A 321 26.07 -19.75 -3.04
C ALA A 321 26.84 -20.62 -4.06
N LEU A 322 27.27 -20.03 -5.19
CA LEU A 322 28.12 -20.73 -6.17
C LEU A 322 29.50 -21.06 -5.60
N ASP A 323 30.12 -20.15 -4.87
CA ASP A 323 31.42 -20.36 -4.25
C ASP A 323 31.34 -21.44 -3.15
N HIS A 324 30.30 -21.42 -2.33
CA HIS A 324 30.02 -22.49 -1.36
C HIS A 324 29.78 -23.85 -2.06
N TYR A 325 29.00 -23.84 -3.15
CA TYR A 325 28.79 -25.07 -3.93
C TYR A 325 30.09 -25.61 -4.49
N ALA A 326 30.94 -24.75 -5.09
CA ALA A 326 32.22 -25.15 -5.66
C ALA A 326 33.14 -25.75 -4.60
N TYR A 327 33.20 -25.15 -3.41
CA TYR A 327 33.96 -25.64 -2.27
C TYR A 327 33.48 -27.00 -1.78
N ALA A 328 32.17 -27.16 -1.58
CA ALA A 328 31.58 -28.39 -1.02
C ALA A 328 31.44 -29.53 -2.06
N ARG A 329 31.49 -29.23 -3.36
CA ARG A 329 31.17 -30.16 -4.45
C ARG A 329 31.91 -31.49 -4.36
N ARG A 330 33.21 -31.44 -4.08
CA ARG A 330 34.04 -32.66 -3.99
C ARG A 330 33.57 -33.55 -2.86
N GLY A 331 33.39 -33.03 -1.67
CA GLY A 331 32.89 -33.74 -0.51
C GLY A 331 31.51 -34.37 -0.73
N ARG A 332 30.60 -33.63 -1.39
CA ARG A 332 29.26 -34.08 -1.75
C ARG A 332 29.27 -35.28 -2.70
N LEU A 333 30.11 -35.21 -3.75
CA LEU A 333 30.28 -36.33 -4.70
C LEU A 333 30.93 -37.54 -4.06
N ASP A 334 31.87 -37.36 -3.15
CA ASP A 334 32.47 -38.46 -2.40
C ASP A 334 31.48 -39.12 -1.46
N TYR A 335 30.65 -38.34 -0.77
CA TYR A 335 29.58 -38.83 0.06
C TYR A 335 28.53 -39.59 -0.77
N GLU A 336 28.07 -39.04 -1.89
CA GLU A 336 27.10 -39.71 -2.77
C GLU A 336 27.60 -41.08 -3.25
N ARG A 337 28.88 -41.17 -3.64
CA ARG A 337 29.48 -42.46 -4.06
C ARG A 337 29.44 -43.50 -2.93
N ARG A 338 29.68 -43.08 -1.68
CA ARG A 338 29.68 -43.99 -0.52
C ARG A 338 28.27 -44.46 -0.16
N VAL A 339 27.28 -43.59 -0.19
CA VAL A 339 25.89 -43.96 0.17
C VAL A 339 25.12 -44.59 -0.98
N ARG A 340 25.63 -44.56 -2.21
CA ARG A 340 24.95 -45.07 -3.41
C ARG A 340 24.56 -46.53 -3.28
N THR A 341 25.48 -47.36 -2.78
CA THR A 341 25.26 -48.82 -2.62
C THR A 341 24.13 -49.06 -1.63
N THR A 342 24.15 -48.39 -0.48
CA THR A 342 23.11 -48.49 0.55
C THR A 342 21.75 -47.99 0.02
N MET A 343 21.71 -46.83 -0.66
CA MET A 343 20.49 -46.29 -1.25
C MET A 343 19.90 -47.19 -2.33
N SER A 344 20.77 -47.75 -3.22
CA SER A 344 20.33 -48.69 -4.25
C SER A 344 19.85 -50.01 -3.66
N GLY A 345 20.56 -50.50 -2.63
CA GLY A 345 20.14 -51.69 -1.87
C GLY A 345 18.80 -51.51 -1.18
N PHE A 346 18.56 -50.34 -0.57
CA PHE A 346 17.30 -49.96 0.05
C PHE A 346 16.15 -49.94 -0.98
N ASP A 347 16.41 -49.43 -2.18
CA ASP A 347 15.43 -49.47 -3.27
C ASP A 347 14.99 -50.87 -3.64
N GLY A 348 15.91 -51.83 -3.57
CA GLY A 348 15.59 -53.24 -3.75
C GLY A 348 14.66 -53.83 -2.67
N LEU A 349 14.58 -53.18 -1.50
CA LEU A 349 13.68 -53.57 -0.40
C LEU A 349 12.32 -52.86 -0.42
N ARG A 350 12.13 -51.84 -1.26
CA ARG A 350 10.86 -51.11 -1.39
C ARG A 350 9.62 -52.00 -1.58
N PRO A 351 9.64 -53.05 -2.41
CA PRO A 351 8.47 -53.92 -2.55
C PRO A 351 8.07 -54.61 -1.24
N VAL A 352 9.04 -55.02 -0.42
CA VAL A 352 8.77 -55.63 0.88
C VAL A 352 8.21 -54.63 1.86
N LEU A 353 8.82 -53.43 1.94
CA LEU A 353 8.33 -52.37 2.80
C LEU A 353 6.94 -51.84 2.37
N ALA A 354 6.66 -51.80 1.07
CA ALA A 354 5.34 -51.45 0.56
C ALA A 354 4.29 -52.52 0.94
N ALA A 355 4.64 -53.80 0.86
CA ALA A 355 3.76 -54.90 1.31
C ALA A 355 3.47 -54.82 2.82
N ILE A 356 4.46 -54.45 3.66
CA ILE A 356 4.27 -54.23 5.09
C ILE A 356 3.35 -53.01 5.32
N ARG A 357 3.58 -51.89 4.63
CA ARG A 357 2.76 -50.66 4.70
C ARG A 357 1.30 -50.96 4.37
N ASP A 358 1.07 -51.69 3.30
CA ASP A 358 -0.27 -52.05 2.82
C ASP A 358 -0.89 -53.23 3.56
N MET A 359 -0.23 -53.71 4.63
CA MET A 359 -0.62 -54.85 5.46
C MET A 359 -0.81 -56.16 4.67
N HIS A 360 -0.15 -56.29 3.52
CA HIS A 360 -0.15 -57.54 2.75
C HIS A 360 0.66 -58.64 3.40
N GLY A 361 0.33 -59.89 3.14
CA GLY A 361 1.06 -61.06 3.63
C GLY A 361 2.49 -61.08 3.10
N THR A 362 3.47 -61.17 4.01
CA THR A 362 4.89 -61.31 3.67
C THR A 362 5.47 -62.57 4.31
N ALA A 363 6.10 -63.42 3.51
CA ALA A 363 6.69 -64.64 4.00
C ALA A 363 7.77 -64.37 5.06
N TYR A 364 7.76 -65.14 6.15
CA TYR A 364 8.67 -65.00 7.29
C TYR A 364 10.16 -64.96 6.89
N TRP A 365 10.56 -65.89 5.98
CA TRP A 365 11.96 -65.86 5.51
C TRP A 365 12.37 -64.64 4.76
N ARG A 366 11.45 -63.98 4.02
CA ARG A 366 11.69 -62.69 3.36
C ARG A 366 11.89 -61.58 4.37
N LEU A 367 11.10 -61.56 5.45
CA LEU A 367 11.28 -60.57 6.52
C LEU A 367 12.63 -60.72 7.19
N SER A 368 13.08 -61.99 7.49
CA SER A 368 14.39 -62.23 8.07
C SER A 368 15.54 -61.81 7.15
N GLN A 369 15.47 -62.16 5.87
CA GLN A 369 16.47 -61.71 4.88
C GLN A 369 16.52 -60.19 4.73
N THR A 370 15.35 -59.52 4.78
CA THR A 370 15.27 -58.06 4.73
C THR A 370 15.89 -57.42 5.96
N LEU A 371 15.63 -57.96 7.13
CA LEU A 371 16.24 -57.53 8.40
C LEU A 371 17.77 -57.59 8.37
N ASP A 372 18.34 -58.70 7.90
CA ASP A 372 19.79 -58.87 7.81
C ASP A 372 20.42 -57.84 6.88
N ARG A 373 19.78 -57.54 5.73
CA ARG A 373 20.22 -56.50 4.81
C ARG A 373 20.12 -55.10 5.42
N LEU A 374 19.01 -54.79 6.12
CA LEU A 374 18.84 -53.48 6.75
C LEU A 374 19.85 -53.25 7.87
N LYS A 375 20.18 -54.30 8.68
CA LYS A 375 21.26 -54.23 9.67
C LYS A 375 22.62 -53.96 9.04
N ALA A 376 22.91 -54.57 7.89
CA ALA A 376 24.12 -54.27 7.15
C ALA A 376 24.14 -52.83 6.66
N PHE A 377 23.00 -52.27 6.15
CA PHE A 377 22.92 -50.86 5.73
C PHE A 377 23.07 -49.89 6.89
N GLU A 378 22.51 -50.20 8.07
CA GLU A 378 22.69 -49.41 9.29
C GLU A 378 24.18 -49.38 9.70
N ALA A 379 24.85 -50.53 9.71
CA ALA A 379 26.27 -50.60 9.99
C ALA A 379 27.12 -49.85 8.97
N ASP A 380 26.84 -49.99 7.66
CA ASP A 380 27.54 -49.26 6.60
C ASP A 380 27.39 -47.73 6.75
N LEU A 381 26.15 -47.27 7.03
CA LEU A 381 25.89 -45.83 7.25
C LEU A 381 26.64 -45.31 8.48
N ALA A 382 26.71 -46.06 9.57
CA ALA A 382 27.44 -45.67 10.77
C ALA A 382 28.96 -45.43 10.53
N LEU A 383 29.53 -46.04 9.49
CA LEU A 383 30.94 -45.88 9.11
C LEU A 383 31.17 -44.68 8.16
N ILE A 384 30.09 -44.09 7.59
CA ILE A 384 30.18 -43.01 6.64
C ILE A 384 30.15 -41.67 7.39
N LYS A 385 31.26 -40.93 7.34
CA LYS A 385 31.27 -39.54 7.82
C LYS A 385 30.68 -38.60 6.76
N ALA A 386 29.54 -38.03 7.07
CA ALA A 386 28.90 -37.02 6.21
C ALA A 386 29.63 -35.69 6.26
N PRO A 387 29.73 -34.97 5.13
CA PRO A 387 30.09 -33.55 5.12
C PRO A 387 29.10 -32.73 5.95
N GLU A 388 29.55 -31.58 6.47
CA GLU A 388 28.75 -30.73 7.36
C GLU A 388 27.39 -30.34 6.74
N ASP A 389 27.39 -30.01 5.47
CA ASP A 389 26.19 -29.60 4.71
C ASP A 389 25.29 -30.77 4.27
N LEU A 390 25.66 -32.00 4.54
CA LEU A 390 24.88 -33.21 4.28
C LEU A 390 24.56 -34.04 5.55
N ILE A 391 24.81 -33.49 6.73
CA ILE A 391 24.48 -34.15 8.01
C ILE A 391 22.98 -34.43 8.10
N ASP A 392 22.15 -33.46 7.68
CA ASP A 392 20.69 -33.60 7.64
C ASP A 392 20.24 -34.75 6.71
N VAL A 393 20.83 -34.85 5.53
CA VAL A 393 20.56 -35.92 4.57
C VAL A 393 20.97 -37.30 5.15
N HIS A 394 22.16 -37.35 5.77
CA HIS A 394 22.67 -38.55 6.37
C HIS A 394 21.79 -39.02 7.55
N SER A 395 21.40 -38.13 8.42
CA SER A 395 20.48 -38.38 9.53
C SER A 395 19.10 -38.91 9.04
N THR A 396 18.56 -38.25 7.99
CA THR A 396 17.27 -38.65 7.38
C THR A 396 17.38 -40.07 6.77
N LEU A 397 18.49 -40.37 6.07
CA LEU A 397 18.73 -41.69 5.50
C LEU A 397 18.88 -42.76 6.59
N SER A 398 19.65 -42.46 7.64
CA SER A 398 19.83 -43.38 8.80
C SER A 398 18.50 -43.64 9.51
N SER A 399 17.70 -42.61 9.73
CA SER A 399 16.35 -42.73 10.30
C SER A 399 15.42 -43.56 9.41
N SER A 400 15.53 -43.44 8.09
CA SER A 400 14.76 -44.26 7.15
C SER A 400 15.11 -45.74 7.30
N VAL A 401 16.41 -46.08 7.39
CA VAL A 401 16.87 -47.48 7.57
C VAL A 401 16.41 -48.00 8.93
N HIS A 402 16.53 -47.22 9.99
CA HIS A 402 16.08 -47.60 11.34
C HIS A 402 14.57 -47.86 11.40
N MET A 403 13.75 -46.97 10.79
CA MET A 403 12.30 -47.22 10.70
C MET A 403 11.96 -48.46 9.86
N ALA A 404 12.72 -48.74 8.81
CA ALA A 404 12.55 -49.95 8.03
C ALA A 404 12.87 -51.23 8.84
N LEU A 405 13.93 -51.21 9.67
CA LEU A 405 14.25 -52.26 10.62
C LEU A 405 13.09 -52.50 11.59
N GLU A 406 12.61 -51.46 12.22
CA GLU A 406 11.48 -51.48 13.14
C GLU A 406 10.22 -52.06 12.47
N ALA A 407 9.92 -51.62 11.25
CA ALA A 407 8.80 -52.11 10.46
C ALA A 407 8.89 -53.63 10.25
N CYS A 408 10.05 -54.12 9.85
CA CYS A 408 10.27 -55.57 9.62
C CYS A 408 10.23 -56.38 10.92
N GLU A 409 10.80 -55.89 12.02
CA GLU A 409 10.79 -56.55 13.32
C GLU A 409 9.38 -56.64 13.90
N ARG A 410 8.63 -55.54 13.88
CA ARG A 410 7.22 -55.50 14.32
C ARG A 410 6.35 -56.38 13.43
N ARG A 411 6.54 -56.39 12.11
CA ARG A 411 5.81 -57.26 11.20
C ARG A 411 6.09 -58.72 11.47
N ARG A 412 7.37 -59.09 11.72
CA ARG A 412 7.75 -60.46 12.10
C ARG A 412 7.10 -60.91 13.42
N ARG A 413 7.07 -60.02 14.42
CA ARG A 413 6.37 -60.26 15.69
C ARG A 413 4.88 -60.44 15.48
N ALA A 414 4.24 -59.54 14.70
CA ALA A 414 2.83 -59.61 14.37
C ALA A 414 2.42 -60.97 13.75
N VAL A 415 3.28 -61.55 12.92
CA VAL A 415 3.03 -62.86 12.31
C VAL A 415 3.17 -64.01 13.33
N ILE A 416 4.11 -63.91 14.27
CA ILE A 416 4.33 -64.96 15.29
C ILE A 416 3.24 -64.96 16.36
N VAL A 417 2.81 -63.74 16.80
CA VAL A 417 1.90 -63.57 17.97
C VAL A 417 0.47 -63.28 17.52
N GLU A 418 0.22 -63.27 16.21
CA GLU A 418 -1.07 -62.87 15.59
C GLU A 418 -1.60 -61.51 16.07
N SER A 419 -0.69 -60.52 16.26
CA SER A 419 -0.98 -59.20 16.82
C SER A 419 -1.34 -58.15 15.73
N LEU A 420 -2.61 -57.73 15.70
CA LEU A 420 -3.05 -56.65 14.81
C LEU A 420 -2.47 -55.27 15.16
N PRO A 421 -2.29 -54.90 16.44
CA PRO A 421 -1.57 -53.67 16.80
C PRO A 421 -0.16 -53.63 16.25
N ASP A 422 0.64 -54.68 16.43
CA ASP A 422 2.00 -54.77 15.89
C ASP A 422 2.01 -54.65 14.35
N ALA A 423 1.01 -55.24 13.68
CA ALA A 423 0.88 -55.12 12.22
C ALA A 423 0.60 -53.67 11.77
N ARG A 424 -0.22 -52.91 12.50
CA ARG A 424 -0.50 -51.48 12.24
C ARG A 424 0.74 -50.62 12.48
N ASP A 425 1.42 -50.86 13.60
CA ASP A 425 2.66 -50.13 13.91
C ASP A 425 3.73 -50.41 12.87
N ALA A 426 3.87 -51.66 12.42
CA ALA A 426 4.76 -52.04 11.33
C ALA A 426 4.39 -51.29 10.02
N SER A 427 3.11 -51.19 9.69
CA SER A 427 2.62 -50.45 8.53
C SER A 427 3.01 -48.97 8.59
N SER A 428 2.80 -48.32 9.74
CA SER A 428 3.17 -46.92 9.96
C SER A 428 4.69 -46.71 9.87
N ALA A 429 5.48 -47.57 10.46
CA ALA A 429 6.95 -47.52 10.39
C ALA A 429 7.46 -47.72 8.95
N ALA A 430 6.87 -48.63 8.19
CA ALA A 430 7.21 -48.85 6.78
C ALA A 430 6.86 -47.62 5.90
N ALA A 431 5.71 -47.00 6.14
CA ALA A 431 5.33 -45.76 5.47
C ALA A 431 6.33 -44.62 5.75
N GLY A 432 6.72 -44.44 7.01
CA GLY A 432 7.73 -43.46 7.43
C GLY A 432 9.09 -43.73 6.80
N ALA A 433 9.54 -45.01 6.79
CA ALA A 433 10.79 -45.38 6.16
C ALA A 433 10.86 -45.03 4.67
N LEU A 434 9.80 -45.35 3.92
CA LEU A 434 9.72 -45.02 2.48
C LEU A 434 9.72 -43.50 2.24
N LEU A 435 8.97 -42.75 3.05
CA LEU A 435 8.90 -41.30 2.95
C LEU A 435 10.27 -40.64 3.21
N LEU A 436 10.96 -41.05 4.29
CA LEU A 436 12.27 -40.51 4.65
C LEU A 436 13.34 -40.89 3.62
N ALA A 437 13.29 -42.08 3.04
CA ALA A 437 14.19 -42.46 1.96
C ALA A 437 14.03 -41.55 0.72
N ASP A 438 12.78 -41.26 0.33
CA ASP A 438 12.51 -40.38 -0.79
C ASP A 438 12.91 -38.92 -0.50
N GLN A 439 12.69 -38.45 0.72
CA GLN A 439 13.14 -37.13 1.18
C GLN A 439 14.67 -37.03 1.16
N ALA A 440 15.38 -37.99 1.73
CA ALA A 440 16.85 -38.02 1.74
C ALA A 440 17.40 -37.99 0.31
N ARG A 441 16.84 -38.81 -0.59
CA ARG A 441 17.22 -38.83 -2.01
C ARG A 441 17.01 -37.48 -2.71
N THR A 442 15.82 -36.93 -2.57
CA THR A 442 15.46 -35.65 -3.21
C THR A 442 16.39 -34.57 -2.73
N THR A 443 16.65 -34.49 -1.42
CA THR A 443 17.55 -33.51 -0.82
C THR A 443 18.99 -33.69 -1.28
N LEU A 444 19.48 -34.94 -1.30
CA LEU A 444 20.83 -35.25 -1.80
C LEU A 444 20.98 -34.81 -3.25
N VAL A 445 20.06 -35.17 -4.13
CA VAL A 445 20.08 -34.81 -5.54
C VAL A 445 20.09 -33.30 -5.68
N ALA A 446 19.24 -32.57 -4.95
CA ALA A 446 19.22 -31.10 -5.00
C ALA A 446 20.55 -30.46 -4.58
N ARG A 447 21.29 -31.06 -3.61
CA ARG A 447 22.59 -30.56 -3.15
C ARG A 447 23.75 -30.89 -4.12
N LEU A 448 23.57 -31.87 -5.00
CA LEU A 448 24.57 -32.23 -6.01
C LEU A 448 24.58 -31.31 -7.22
N PHE A 449 23.54 -30.52 -7.44
CA PHE A 449 23.47 -29.54 -8.53
C PHE A 449 23.83 -28.14 -8.04
N PRO A 450 24.39 -27.28 -8.92
CA PRO A 450 24.65 -25.90 -8.58
C PRO A 450 23.33 -25.16 -8.24
N PRO A 451 23.37 -24.18 -7.35
CA PRO A 451 22.22 -23.35 -7.05
C PRO A 451 21.69 -22.68 -8.32
N ARG A 452 20.38 -22.48 -8.40
CA ARG A 452 19.71 -21.78 -9.49
C ARG A 452 19.05 -20.53 -8.94
N ILE A 453 19.06 -19.47 -9.74
CA ILE A 453 18.27 -18.28 -9.42
C ILE A 453 16.81 -18.62 -9.72
N GLU A 454 15.97 -18.61 -8.68
CA GLU A 454 14.54 -18.64 -8.90
C GLU A 454 14.11 -17.29 -9.50
N PRO A 455 13.38 -17.26 -10.64
CA PRO A 455 12.84 -16.02 -11.12
C PRO A 455 11.91 -15.42 -10.06
N PRO A 456 11.93 -14.09 -9.85
CA PRO A 456 11.03 -13.45 -8.90
C PRO A 456 9.60 -13.89 -9.22
N ARG A 457 8.87 -14.38 -8.20
CA ARG A 457 7.45 -14.68 -8.34
C ARG A 457 6.77 -13.40 -8.81
N ARG A 458 6.16 -13.42 -9.99
CA ARG A 458 5.35 -12.29 -10.45
C ARG A 458 4.25 -12.06 -9.42
N PRO A 459 4.05 -10.82 -8.95
CA PRO A 459 3.00 -10.48 -8.00
C PRO A 459 1.60 -10.77 -8.58
#